data_4e215355385821a6d4b9b68348a7e66d
#
_entry.id   4e215355385821a6d4b9b68348a7e66d
#
_cell.length_a   1.000
_cell.length_b   1.000
_cell.length_c   1.000
_cell.angle_alpha   90.00
_cell.angle_beta   90.00
_cell.angle_gamma   90.00
#
_symmetry.space_group_name_H-M   'P 1'
#
loop_
_entity.id
_entity.type
_entity.pdbx_description
1 polymer ?
#
loop_
_entity_poly.entity_id
_entity_poly.type
_entity_poly.pdbx_seq_one_letter_code
_entity_poly.pdbx_strand_id
1 'polypeptide(L)'
;MLFGYLITRALLVLVRIFGRLPDGASKAFARLLDTAHRPFHLINYLGSCAGARVIPHSHMRGRFDRLIAALERRLEREREAGLRRGMHFPTTWDPFFTGYMTLASLYRYPTQHFNYHRKQLTLTNTG
;
A
#
# COMPACT_ATOMS: atom_id res chain seq x y z
N MET A 1 6.98 -8.27 -4.17
CA MET A 1 7.49 -6.91 -4.42
C MET A 1 6.89 -6.23 -5.64
N LEU A 2 6.91 -6.83 -6.83
CA LEU A 2 6.19 -6.26 -7.98
C LEU A 2 4.71 -6.04 -7.69
N PHE A 3 4.07 -7.01 -7.03
CA PHE A 3 2.68 -6.92 -6.59
C PHE A 3 2.44 -5.76 -5.62
N GLY A 4 3.28 -5.59 -4.60
CA GLY A 4 3.19 -4.45 -3.68
C GLY A 4 3.41 -3.10 -4.38
N TYR A 5 4.30 -3.05 -5.37
CA TYR A 5 4.50 -1.86 -6.18
C TYR A 5 3.27 -1.51 -7.02
N LEU A 6 2.67 -2.50 -7.68
CA LEU A 6 1.46 -2.31 -8.46
C LEU A 6 0.28 -1.86 -7.60
N ILE A 7 0.12 -2.47 -6.41
CA ILE A 7 -0.90 -2.04 -5.44
C ILE A 7 -0.66 -0.59 -5.01
N THR A 8 0.56 -0.24 -4.63
CA THR A 8 0.88 1.13 -4.22
C THR A 8 0.57 2.13 -5.33
N ARG A 9 0.94 1.82 -6.57
CA ARG A 9 0.60 2.67 -7.71
C ARG A 9 -0.90 2.79 -7.94
N ALA A 10 -1.63 1.70 -7.83
CA ALA A 10 -3.08 1.70 -7.94
C ALA A 10 -3.71 2.59 -6.86
N LEU A 11 -3.26 2.48 -5.61
CA LEU A 11 -3.72 3.32 -4.50
C LEU A 11 -3.44 4.80 -4.73
N LEU A 12 -2.25 5.15 -5.23
CA LEU A 12 -1.90 6.54 -5.58
C LEU A 12 -2.82 7.11 -6.67
N VAL A 13 -3.15 6.30 -7.68
CA VAL A 13 -4.11 6.70 -8.74
C VAL A 13 -5.50 6.88 -8.17
N LEU A 14 -5.97 5.97 -7.34
CA LEU A 14 -7.28 6.06 -6.69
C LEU A 14 -7.42 7.33 -5.87
N VAL A 15 -6.41 7.68 -5.06
CA VAL A 15 -6.44 8.93 -4.28
C VAL A 15 -6.50 10.16 -5.18
N ARG A 16 -5.80 10.14 -6.32
CA ARG A 16 -5.86 11.26 -7.26
C ARG A 16 -7.24 11.45 -7.87
N ILE A 17 -7.93 10.36 -8.16
CA ILE A 17 -9.29 10.38 -8.73
C ILE A 17 -10.29 10.77 -7.63
N PHE A 18 -10.34 10.02 -6.54
CA PHE A 18 -11.34 10.23 -5.48
C PHE A 18 -11.10 11.50 -4.68
N GLY A 19 -9.85 11.97 -4.58
CA GLY A 19 -9.54 13.24 -3.94
C GLY A 19 -10.06 14.47 -4.68
N ARG A 20 -10.56 14.30 -5.90
CA ARG A 20 -11.26 15.33 -6.69
C ARG A 20 -12.78 15.20 -6.65
N LEU A 21 -13.27 14.09 -6.12
CA LEU A 21 -14.70 13.79 -6.00
C LEU A 21 -15.20 14.13 -4.59
N PRO A 22 -16.52 14.29 -4.38
CA PRO A 22 -17.11 14.46 -3.05
C PRO A 22 -16.77 13.27 -2.13
N ASP A 23 -16.61 13.52 -0.84
CA ASP A 23 -16.29 12.50 0.17
C ASP A 23 -17.23 11.30 0.17
N GLY A 24 -18.49 11.50 -0.15
CA GLY A 24 -19.49 10.43 -0.26
C GLY A 24 -19.13 9.35 -1.26
N ALA A 25 -18.44 9.70 -2.35
CA ALA A 25 -18.01 8.75 -3.39
C ALA A 25 -16.95 7.78 -2.82
N SER A 26 -15.93 8.28 -2.13
CA SER A 26 -14.91 7.41 -1.54
C SER A 26 -15.43 6.61 -0.34
N LYS A 27 -16.36 7.15 0.44
CA LYS A 27 -17.04 6.41 1.51
C LYS A 27 -17.82 5.22 0.98
N ALA A 28 -18.59 5.41 -0.11
CA ALA A 28 -19.33 4.34 -0.75
C ALA A 28 -18.38 3.28 -1.33
N PHE A 29 -17.31 3.69 -1.96
CA PHE A 29 -16.28 2.79 -2.49
C PHE A 29 -15.58 1.99 -1.38
N ALA A 30 -15.21 2.64 -0.27
CA ALA A 30 -14.60 1.97 0.88
C ALA A 30 -15.54 0.92 1.49
N ARG A 31 -16.83 1.21 1.62
CA ARG A 31 -17.85 0.24 2.08
C ARG A 31 -17.96 -0.95 1.14
N LEU A 32 -17.97 -0.70 -0.16
CA LEU A 32 -18.00 -1.78 -1.15
C LEU A 32 -16.77 -2.68 -1.03
N LEU A 33 -15.59 -2.12 -0.86
CA LEU A 33 -14.35 -2.86 -0.67
C LEU A 33 -14.33 -3.63 0.65
N ASP A 34 -14.87 -3.08 1.73
CA ASP A 34 -14.99 -3.80 3.02
C ASP A 34 -15.87 -5.05 2.91
N THR A 35 -16.90 -5.03 2.06
CA THR A 35 -17.70 -6.23 1.78
C THR A 35 -16.93 -7.26 0.96
N ALA A 36 -15.96 -6.85 0.16
CA ALA A 36 -15.13 -7.69 -0.72
C ALA A 36 -13.77 -8.09 -0.09
N HIS A 37 -13.60 -7.98 1.23
CA HIS A 37 -12.31 -8.25 1.89
C HIS A 37 -11.78 -9.67 1.70
N ARG A 38 -12.66 -10.69 1.68
CA ARG A 38 -12.24 -12.09 1.50
C ARG A 38 -11.55 -12.37 0.17
N PRO A 39 -12.11 -12.00 -1.00
CA PRO A 39 -11.41 -12.11 -2.27
C PRO A 39 -10.07 -11.37 -2.30
N PHE A 40 -9.99 -10.20 -1.68
CA PHE A 40 -8.74 -9.44 -1.59
C PHE A 40 -7.67 -10.19 -0.80
N HIS A 41 -7.99 -10.75 0.36
CA HIS A 41 -7.05 -11.54 1.15
C HIS A 41 -6.54 -12.75 0.39
N LEU A 42 -7.39 -13.44 -0.36
CA LEU A 42 -6.99 -14.55 -1.23
C LEU A 42 -6.02 -14.10 -2.33
N ILE A 43 -6.32 -13.01 -3.03
CA ILE A 43 -5.46 -12.45 -4.08
C ILE A 43 -4.11 -12.02 -3.49
N ASN A 44 -4.11 -11.36 -2.34
CA ASN A 44 -2.89 -10.93 -1.64
C ASN A 44 -2.03 -12.13 -1.23
N TYR A 45 -2.64 -13.18 -0.70
CA TYR A 45 -1.94 -14.42 -0.34
C TYR A 45 -1.32 -15.10 -1.57
N LEU A 46 -2.09 -15.29 -2.64
CA LEU A 46 -1.61 -15.92 -3.87
C LEU A 46 -0.49 -15.10 -4.54
N GLY A 47 -0.62 -13.78 -4.58
CA GLY A 47 0.40 -12.88 -5.11
C GLY A 47 1.69 -12.92 -4.31
N SER A 48 1.62 -12.98 -2.99
CA SER A 48 2.78 -13.11 -2.10
C SER A 48 3.49 -14.46 -2.29
N CYS A 49 2.74 -15.55 -2.39
CA CYS A 49 3.30 -16.89 -2.63
C CYS A 49 3.97 -16.99 -4.00
N ALA A 50 3.35 -16.45 -5.04
CA ALA A 50 3.92 -16.43 -6.39
C ALA A 50 5.20 -15.59 -6.43
N GLY A 51 5.21 -14.43 -5.81
CA GLY A 51 6.39 -13.56 -5.71
C GLY A 51 7.55 -14.23 -4.98
N ALA A 52 7.29 -14.94 -3.90
CA ALA A 52 8.31 -15.67 -3.15
C ALA A 52 8.95 -16.82 -3.96
N ARG A 53 8.20 -17.43 -4.87
CA ARG A 53 8.71 -18.51 -5.75
C ARG A 53 9.53 -17.99 -6.92
N VAL A 54 9.20 -16.82 -7.45
CA VAL A 54 9.78 -16.30 -8.70
C VAL A 54 11.01 -15.42 -8.42
N ILE A 55 11.10 -14.78 -7.26
CA ILE A 55 12.16 -13.81 -6.95
C ILE A 55 13.13 -14.41 -5.94
N PRO A 56 14.41 -14.63 -6.30
CA PRO A 56 15.43 -15.08 -5.37
C PRO A 56 15.60 -14.07 -4.22
N HIS A 57 15.77 -14.57 -3.00
CA HIS A 57 15.95 -13.76 -1.78
C HIS A 57 17.11 -12.74 -1.89
N SER A 58 18.18 -13.12 -2.59
CA SER A 58 19.34 -12.26 -2.84
C SER A 58 19.02 -10.98 -3.61
N HIS A 59 17.96 -10.98 -4.41
CA HIS A 59 17.56 -9.82 -5.21
C HIS A 59 16.44 -8.98 -4.57
N MET A 60 15.81 -9.47 -3.50
CA MET A 60 14.67 -8.79 -2.88
C MET A 60 15.04 -7.43 -2.29
N ARG A 61 16.17 -7.34 -1.59
CA ARG A 61 16.64 -6.09 -0.97
C ARG A 61 16.88 -5.01 -2.02
N GLY A 62 17.65 -5.31 -3.06
CA GLY A 62 17.94 -4.33 -4.11
C GLY A 62 16.70 -3.90 -4.91
N ARG A 63 15.69 -4.77 -5.03
CA ARG A 63 14.40 -4.40 -5.64
C ARG A 63 13.58 -3.51 -4.74
N PHE A 64 13.58 -3.77 -3.43
CA PHE A 64 12.92 -2.94 -2.45
C PHE A 64 13.54 -1.54 -2.39
N ASP A 65 14.87 -1.45 -2.32
CA ASP A 65 15.59 -0.17 -2.30
C ASP A 65 15.29 0.67 -3.56
N ARG A 66 15.26 0.03 -4.73
CA ARG A 66 14.86 0.71 -5.98
C ARG A 66 13.42 1.19 -5.97
N LEU A 67 12.50 0.42 -5.38
CA LEU A 67 11.11 0.81 -5.24
C LEU A 67 10.98 2.05 -4.33
N ILE A 68 11.61 2.02 -3.17
CA ILE A 68 11.59 3.16 -2.23
C ILE A 68 12.19 4.39 -2.89
N ALA A 69 13.35 4.28 -3.53
CA ALA A 69 13.97 5.40 -4.25
C ALA A 69 13.08 5.96 -5.37
N ALA A 70 12.34 5.10 -6.08
CA ALA A 70 11.39 5.53 -7.10
C ALA A 70 10.19 6.28 -6.51
N LEU A 71 9.69 5.84 -5.34
CA LEU A 71 8.61 6.52 -4.62
C LEU A 71 9.07 7.86 -4.05
N GLU A 72 10.29 7.94 -3.51
CA GLU A 72 10.88 9.18 -3.01
C GLU A 72 11.01 10.23 -4.12
N ARG A 73 11.59 9.85 -5.26
CA ARG A 73 11.67 10.75 -6.43
C ARG A 73 10.30 11.21 -6.92
N ARG A 74 9.29 10.38 -6.79
CA ARG A 74 7.92 10.73 -7.16
C ARG A 74 7.29 11.67 -6.14
N LEU A 75 7.53 11.44 -4.85
CA LEU A 75 7.08 12.30 -3.76
C LEU A 75 7.64 13.73 -3.90
N GLU A 76 8.92 13.86 -4.24
CA GLU A 76 9.58 15.15 -4.48
C GLU A 76 8.92 15.97 -5.61
N ARG A 77 8.28 15.29 -6.57
CA ARG A 77 7.57 15.94 -7.68
C ARG A 77 6.11 16.29 -7.35
N GLU A 78 5.59 15.78 -6.24
CA GLU A 78 4.22 16.08 -5.84
C GLU A 78 4.11 17.51 -5.31
N ARG A 79 3.07 18.21 -5.73
CA ARG A 79 2.75 19.52 -5.18
C ARG A 79 2.13 19.36 -3.79
N GLU A 80 2.41 20.28 -2.87
CA GLU A 80 1.87 20.25 -1.51
C GLU A 80 0.35 20.10 -1.46
N ALA A 81 -0.37 20.84 -2.32
CA ALA A 81 -1.81 20.71 -2.44
C ALA A 81 -2.27 19.31 -2.86
N GLY A 82 -1.48 18.61 -3.69
CA GLY A 82 -1.74 17.21 -4.07
C GLY A 82 -1.53 16.24 -2.92
N LEU A 83 -0.51 16.46 -2.11
CA LEU A 83 -0.21 15.61 -0.95
C LEU A 83 -1.30 15.62 0.12
N ARG A 84 -2.07 16.69 0.23
CA ARG A 84 -3.19 16.82 1.16
C ARG A 84 -4.48 16.16 0.67
N ARG A 85 -4.55 15.79 -0.60
CA ARG A 85 -5.70 15.04 -1.12
C ARG A 85 -5.76 13.66 -0.52
N GLY A 86 -6.96 13.22 -0.21
CA GLY A 86 -7.19 11.92 0.40
C GLY A 86 -8.53 11.32 -0.02
N MET A 87 -8.74 10.10 0.41
CA MET A 87 -9.99 9.38 0.25
C MET A 87 -10.22 8.43 1.42
N HIS A 88 -11.46 7.95 1.56
CA HIS A 88 -11.78 6.89 2.51
C HIS A 88 -11.30 5.54 1.99
N PHE A 89 -10.67 4.76 2.86
CA PHE A 89 -10.19 3.40 2.60
C PHE A 89 -10.92 2.38 3.46
N PRO A 90 -11.04 1.12 3.01
CA PRO A 90 -11.55 0.04 3.84
C PRO A 90 -10.57 -0.23 5.00
N THR A 91 -11.09 -0.24 6.21
CA THR A 91 -10.27 -0.43 7.43
C THR A 91 -9.95 -1.90 7.72
N THR A 92 -10.67 -2.81 7.09
CA THR A 92 -10.51 -4.27 7.28
C THR A 92 -9.40 -4.88 6.42
N TRP A 93 -8.85 -4.15 5.46
CA TRP A 93 -7.91 -4.69 4.49
C TRP A 93 -6.46 -4.73 4.98
N ASP A 94 -6.07 -3.73 5.77
CA ASP A 94 -4.71 -3.63 6.29
C ASP A 94 -4.70 -2.87 7.62
N PRO A 95 -3.88 -3.27 8.61
CA PRO A 95 -3.78 -2.59 9.90
C PRO A 95 -3.37 -1.11 9.81
N PHE A 96 -2.70 -0.71 8.72
CA PHE A 96 -2.28 0.66 8.49
C PHE A 96 -3.31 1.53 7.79
N PHE A 97 -4.43 0.96 7.36
CA PHE A 97 -5.53 1.74 6.78
C PHE A 97 -6.39 2.36 7.89
N THR A 98 -6.40 3.68 7.94
CA THR A 98 -7.02 4.47 9.01
C THR A 98 -8.37 5.08 8.64
N GLY A 99 -9.08 4.50 7.71
CA GLY A 99 -10.38 5.00 7.25
C GLY A 99 -10.25 6.14 6.25
N TYR A 100 -9.55 7.23 6.60
CA TYR A 100 -9.23 8.31 5.66
C TYR A 100 -7.71 8.44 5.53
N MET A 101 -7.19 8.35 4.31
CA MET A 101 -5.77 8.45 4.03
C MET A 101 -5.49 9.47 2.94
N THR A 102 -4.45 10.27 3.15
CA THR A 102 -3.95 11.23 2.18
C THR A 102 -2.92 10.62 1.25
N LEU A 103 -2.63 11.30 0.15
CA LEU A 103 -1.54 10.89 -0.74
C LEU A 103 -0.19 10.80 -0.01
N ALA A 104 0.10 11.74 0.91
CA ALA A 104 1.30 11.71 1.74
C ALA A 104 1.37 10.42 2.60
N SER A 105 0.26 10.01 3.19
CA SER A 105 0.19 8.76 3.98
C SER A 105 0.49 7.53 3.13
N LEU A 106 0.00 7.49 1.90
CA LEU A 106 0.23 6.37 0.98
C LEU A 106 1.68 6.26 0.51
N TYR A 107 2.40 7.38 0.37
CA TYR A 107 3.84 7.33 0.07
C TYR A 107 4.65 6.72 1.22
N ARG A 108 4.20 6.86 2.46
CA ARG A 108 4.83 6.27 3.65
C ARG A 108 4.44 4.80 3.87
N TYR A 109 3.32 4.37 3.33
CA TYR A 109 2.76 3.04 3.54
C TYR A 109 3.73 1.89 3.24
N PRO A 110 4.45 1.81 2.12
CA PRO A 110 5.36 0.70 1.85
C PRO A 110 6.45 0.53 2.89
N THR A 111 7.03 1.62 3.38
CA THR A 111 8.08 1.59 4.41
C THR A 111 7.51 1.14 5.76
N GLN A 112 6.35 1.61 6.15
CA GLN A 112 5.66 1.20 7.38
C GLN A 112 5.31 -0.29 7.34
N HIS A 113 4.76 -0.75 6.23
CA HIS A 113 4.38 -2.14 6.03
C HIS A 113 5.59 -3.09 6.07
N PHE A 114 6.68 -2.71 5.41
CA PHE A 114 7.94 -3.45 5.46
C PHE A 114 8.50 -3.55 6.88
N ASN A 115 8.56 -2.44 7.61
CA ASN A 115 9.08 -2.39 8.98
C ASN A 115 8.22 -3.23 9.94
N TYR A 116 6.92 -3.28 9.73
CA TYR A 116 6.02 -4.12 10.51
C TYR A 116 6.37 -5.60 10.34
N HIS A 117 6.49 -6.09 9.11
CA HIS A 117 6.85 -7.49 8.87
C HIS A 117 8.27 -7.83 9.33
N ARG A 118 9.21 -6.92 9.19
CA ARG A 118 10.58 -7.10 9.71
C ARG A 118 10.60 -7.33 11.22
N LYS A 119 9.81 -6.59 11.98
CA LYS A 119 9.68 -6.77 13.43
C LYS A 119 9.11 -8.14 13.80
N GLN A 120 8.13 -8.62 13.05
CA GLN A 120 7.56 -9.96 13.27
C GLN A 120 8.61 -11.05 13.09
N LEU A 121 9.44 -10.97 12.04
CA LEU A 121 10.51 -11.92 11.79
C LEU A 121 11.57 -11.92 12.89
N THR A 122 11.89 -10.76 13.46
CA THR A 122 12.86 -10.64 14.56
C THR A 122 12.34 -11.29 15.84
N LEU A 123 11.05 -11.18 16.12
CA LEU A 123 10.44 -11.79 17.31
C LEU A 123 10.37 -13.31 17.22
N THR A 124 10.25 -13.89 16.04
CA THR A 124 10.22 -15.35 15.85
C THR A 124 11.60 -16.01 15.98
N ASN A 125 12.68 -15.25 15.85
CA ASN A 125 14.06 -15.76 15.96
C ASN A 125 14.64 -15.68 17.37
N THR A 126 13.91 -15.17 18.36
CA THR A 126 14.33 -15.06 19.77
C THR A 126 13.67 -16.10 20.69
N GLY A 127 12.99 -17.07 20.09
CA GLY A 127 12.35 -18.18 20.78
C GLY A 127 13.15 -19.47 20.77
#